data_30718c95b3fec25c77492fb2672fb960
#
_entry.id   30718c95b3fec25c77492fb2672fb960
#
_cell.length_a   1.000
_cell.length_b   1.000
_cell.length_c   1.000
_cell.angle_alpha   90.00
_cell.angle_beta   90.00
_cell.angle_gamma   90.00
#
_symmetry.space_group_name_H-M   'P 1'
#
loop_
_entity.id
_entity.type
_entity.pdbx_description
1 polymer ?
#
loop_
_entity_poly.entity_id
_entity_poly.type
_entity_poly.pdbx_seq_one_letter_code
_entity_poly.pdbx_strand_id
1 'polypeptide(L)'
;MLIPRRVKYRKQHHPKRDGMAKGGTKLAFGEFGIQALESGYLKNRQIEAARIAMARHIKRGGKVWITVYPDRPLTKHPAESRMGSGKGSPEFWVANIKPGRVLFELSGVSEEVAREAMRLAIHKLPFKARFIKREAGEI
;
A
#
# COMPACT_ATOMS: atom_id res chain seq x y z
N MET A 1 9.71 9.11 5.66
CA MET A 1 8.64 8.10 5.59
C MET A 1 7.31 8.76 5.32
N LEU A 2 6.40 8.07 4.64
CA LEU A 2 5.13 8.65 4.25
C LEU A 2 4.21 8.90 5.45
N ILE A 3 3.94 10.16 5.74
CA ILE A 3 2.96 10.58 6.74
C ILE A 3 2.26 11.84 6.25
N PRO A 4 1.01 12.10 6.66
CA PRO A 4 0.33 13.33 6.29
C PRO A 4 0.98 14.54 6.97
N ARG A 5 1.07 15.66 6.24
CA ARG A 5 1.58 16.91 6.81
C ARG A 5 0.63 17.51 7.82
N ARG A 6 -0.66 17.43 7.54
CA ARG A 6 -1.71 17.94 8.41
C ARG A 6 -2.80 16.90 8.58
N VAL A 7 -3.30 16.76 9.77
CA VAL A 7 -4.43 15.91 10.07
C VAL A 7 -5.41 16.67 10.94
N LYS A 8 -6.69 16.48 10.70
CA LYS A 8 -7.73 17.07 11.52
C LYS A 8 -7.70 16.47 12.93
N TYR A 9 -7.45 15.17 13.01
CA TYR A 9 -7.33 14.47 14.29
C TYR A 9 -6.11 13.57 14.25
N ARG A 10 -5.27 13.63 15.29
CA ARG A 10 -4.10 12.75 15.41
C ARG A 10 -4.48 11.32 15.71
N LYS A 11 -5.60 11.14 16.41
CA LYS A 11 -6.13 9.81 16.75
C LYS A 11 -7.50 9.69 16.14
N GLN A 12 -7.77 8.57 15.49
CA GLN A 12 -9.02 8.31 14.79
C GLN A 12 -9.51 6.91 15.13
N HIS A 13 -10.80 6.69 14.92
CA HIS A 13 -11.35 5.35 15.04
C HIS A 13 -10.76 4.46 13.94
N HIS A 14 -10.61 3.16 14.26
CA HIS A 14 -10.13 2.22 13.26
C HIS A 14 -11.09 2.16 12.09
N PRO A 15 -10.60 2.29 10.84
CA PRO A 15 -11.48 2.21 9.68
C PRO A 15 -12.00 0.78 9.49
N LYS A 16 -13.19 0.67 8.91
CA LYS A 16 -13.77 -0.64 8.60
C LYS A 16 -13.00 -1.29 7.47
N ARG A 17 -12.85 -2.60 7.56
CA ARG A 17 -12.12 -3.40 6.55
C ARG A 17 -13.03 -4.25 5.68
N ASP A 18 -14.34 -4.11 5.80
CA ASP A 18 -15.30 -4.85 4.98
C ASP A 18 -15.56 -4.16 3.64
N GLY A 19 -16.08 -4.92 2.70
CA GLY A 19 -16.45 -4.44 1.38
C GLY A 19 -15.31 -4.49 0.36
N MET A 20 -15.64 -4.08 -0.85
CA MET A 20 -14.71 -4.02 -1.98
C MET A 20 -14.29 -2.58 -2.26
N ALA A 21 -13.15 -2.40 -2.91
CA ALA A 21 -12.71 -1.08 -3.33
C ALA A 21 -13.69 -0.52 -4.37
N LYS A 22 -14.05 0.75 -4.20
CA LYS A 22 -14.94 1.45 -5.13
C LYS A 22 -14.18 2.25 -6.17
N GLY A 23 -12.93 2.58 -5.89
CA GLY A 23 -12.06 3.30 -6.81
C GLY A 23 -10.65 2.76 -6.76
N GLY A 24 -9.81 3.18 -7.71
CA GLY A 24 -8.42 2.72 -7.76
C GLY A 24 -8.29 1.23 -8.07
N THR A 25 -9.21 0.68 -8.86
CA THR A 25 -9.23 -0.75 -9.19
C THR A 25 -8.60 -1.06 -10.54
N LYS A 26 -8.23 -0.02 -11.28
CA LYS A 26 -7.59 -0.16 -12.60
C LYS A 26 -6.26 0.58 -12.62
N LEU A 27 -5.38 0.14 -13.52
CA LEU A 27 -4.11 0.84 -13.75
C LEU A 27 -4.38 2.23 -14.32
N ALA A 28 -3.81 3.24 -13.71
CA ALA A 28 -4.00 4.63 -14.10
C ALA A 28 -2.79 5.19 -14.85
N PHE A 29 -1.58 4.86 -14.41
CA PHE A 29 -0.34 5.44 -14.93
C PHE A 29 0.58 4.44 -15.60
N GLY A 30 0.70 3.23 -15.06
CA GLY A 30 1.67 2.25 -15.51
C GLY A 30 1.07 1.16 -16.37
N GLU A 31 1.95 0.29 -16.85
CA GLU A 31 1.58 -0.88 -17.65
C GLU A 31 1.33 -2.10 -16.75
N PHE A 32 1.94 -2.11 -15.57
CA PHE A 32 1.89 -3.21 -14.61
C PHE A 32 1.53 -2.68 -13.24
N GLY A 33 0.98 -3.54 -12.41
CA GLY A 33 0.60 -3.13 -11.06
C GLY A 33 0.47 -4.28 -10.08
N ILE A 34 0.28 -3.90 -8.83
CA ILE A 34 -0.03 -4.83 -7.74
C ILE A 34 -1.43 -4.49 -7.26
N GLN A 35 -2.31 -5.48 -7.26
CA GLN A 35 -3.69 -5.33 -6.82
C GLN A 35 -3.94 -6.18 -5.58
N ALA A 36 -4.55 -5.57 -4.57
CA ALA A 36 -4.88 -6.27 -3.34
C ALA A 36 -5.98 -7.31 -3.56
N LEU A 37 -5.81 -8.48 -2.98
CA LEU A 37 -6.81 -9.56 -2.99
C LEU A 37 -7.57 -9.66 -1.68
N GLU A 38 -7.05 -9.04 -0.63
CA GLU A 38 -7.62 -9.06 0.71
C GLU A 38 -7.68 -7.65 1.28
N SER A 39 -8.52 -7.44 2.28
CA SER A 39 -8.50 -6.19 3.03
C SER A 39 -7.40 -6.20 4.07
N GLY A 40 -6.94 -5.01 4.44
CA GLY A 40 -5.95 -4.87 5.49
C GLY A 40 -5.51 -3.43 5.66
N TYR A 41 -4.66 -3.22 6.64
CA TYR A 41 -4.02 -1.95 6.86
C TYR A 41 -2.60 -2.01 6.33
N LEU A 42 -2.28 -1.13 5.40
CA LEU A 42 -0.94 -1.05 4.81
C LEU A 42 -0.17 0.08 5.49
N LYS A 43 0.82 -0.30 6.28
CA LYS A 43 1.62 0.66 7.04
C LYS A 43 2.56 1.44 6.13
N ASN A 44 2.87 2.67 6.50
CA ASN A 44 3.82 3.50 5.77
C ASN A 44 5.18 2.81 5.59
N ARG A 45 5.64 2.05 6.58
CA ARG A 45 6.90 1.29 6.49
C ARG A 45 6.81 0.18 5.45
N GLN A 46 5.66 -0.47 5.33
CA GLN A 46 5.44 -1.53 4.35
C GLN A 46 5.39 -0.97 2.92
N ILE A 47 4.75 0.18 2.75
CA ILE A 47 4.72 0.88 1.45
C ILE A 47 6.15 1.21 1.03
N GLU A 48 6.94 1.76 1.93
CA GLU A 48 8.32 2.15 1.64
C GLU A 48 9.19 0.92 1.35
N ALA A 49 9.03 -0.15 2.11
CA ALA A 49 9.77 -1.39 1.89
C ALA A 49 9.46 -2.00 0.53
N ALA A 50 8.19 -2.02 0.13
CA ALA A 50 7.79 -2.53 -1.18
C ALA A 50 8.36 -1.67 -2.32
N ARG A 51 8.28 -0.35 -2.18
CA ARG A 51 8.85 0.58 -3.16
C ARG A 51 10.35 0.35 -3.35
N ILE A 52 11.07 0.21 -2.25
CA ILE A 52 12.53 -0.03 -2.29
C ILE A 52 12.84 -1.37 -2.97
N ALA A 53 12.07 -2.42 -2.68
CA ALA A 53 12.27 -3.73 -3.29
C ALA A 53 12.10 -3.65 -4.81
N MET A 54 11.07 -2.96 -5.28
CA MET A 54 10.85 -2.76 -6.71
C MET A 54 11.97 -1.92 -7.33
N ALA A 55 12.31 -0.79 -6.70
CA ALA A 55 13.32 0.14 -7.23
C ALA A 55 14.68 -0.52 -7.37
N ARG A 56 15.07 -1.35 -6.40
CA ARG A 56 16.35 -2.08 -6.46
C ARG A 56 16.39 -3.05 -7.61
N HIS A 57 15.28 -3.72 -7.89
CA HIS A 57 15.23 -4.72 -8.95
C HIS A 57 15.26 -4.09 -10.34
N ILE A 58 14.49 -3.04 -10.55
CA ILE A 58 14.42 -2.38 -11.87
C ILE A 58 15.57 -1.41 -12.10
N LYS A 59 16.27 -1.03 -11.04
CA LYS A 59 17.40 -0.09 -11.08
C LYS A 59 16.96 1.26 -11.68
N ARG A 60 17.57 1.66 -12.82
CA ARG A 60 17.28 2.95 -13.46
C ARG A 60 16.31 2.82 -14.64
N GLY A 61 15.85 1.60 -14.93
CA GLY A 61 15.15 1.31 -16.18
C GLY A 61 13.68 1.59 -16.19
N GLY A 62 13.07 1.93 -15.07
CA GLY A 62 11.63 2.07 -15.03
C GLY A 62 11.16 3.17 -14.08
N LYS A 63 9.84 3.30 -14.00
CA LYS A 63 9.20 4.25 -13.12
C LYS A 63 8.16 3.55 -12.25
N VAL A 64 8.15 3.90 -10.96
CA VAL A 64 7.23 3.34 -9.96
C VAL A 64 6.29 4.44 -9.49
N TRP A 65 5.00 4.13 -9.42
CA TRP A 65 4.00 5.00 -8.80
C TRP A 65 3.44 4.30 -7.57
N ILE A 66 3.28 5.06 -6.50
CA ILE A 66 2.56 4.62 -5.30
C ILE A 66 1.16 5.24 -5.39
N THR A 67 0.13 4.41 -5.49
CA THR A 67 -1.24 4.88 -5.71
C THR A 67 -2.09 4.91 -4.45
N VAL A 68 -1.51 4.60 -3.30
CA VAL A 68 -2.17 4.66 -2.00
C VAL A 68 -1.38 5.54 -1.05
N TYR A 69 -2.05 6.11 -0.06
CA TYR A 69 -1.39 6.98 0.91
C TYR A 69 -1.81 6.62 2.34
N PRO A 70 -0.85 6.54 3.27
CA PRO A 70 -1.15 6.18 4.66
C PRO A 70 -1.65 7.40 5.43
N ASP A 71 -2.93 7.68 5.36
CA ASP A 71 -3.55 8.86 5.95
C ASP A 71 -4.30 8.60 7.26
N ARG A 72 -4.34 7.35 7.72
CA ARG A 72 -5.02 6.95 8.95
C ARG A 72 -4.02 6.60 10.04
N PRO A 73 -4.11 7.23 11.22
CA PRO A 73 -3.24 6.86 12.32
C PRO A 73 -3.79 5.62 13.05
N LEU A 74 -2.89 4.71 13.42
CA LEU A 74 -3.22 3.61 14.32
C LEU A 74 -2.40 3.76 15.59
N THR A 75 -3.04 3.46 16.72
CA THR A 75 -2.41 3.48 18.01
C THR A 75 -2.20 2.07 18.51
N LYS A 76 -1.12 1.86 19.25
CA LYS A 76 -0.84 0.59 19.89
C LYS A 76 -0.74 0.83 21.39
N HIS A 77 -1.46 0.04 22.16
CA HIS A 77 -1.33 0.11 23.60
C HIS A 77 0.02 -0.48 24.01
N PRO A 78 0.81 0.24 24.83
CA PRO A 78 2.02 -0.35 25.39
C PRO A 78 1.68 -1.59 26.20
N ALA A 79 2.60 -2.56 26.23
CA ALA A 79 2.39 -3.80 27.00
C ALA A 79 2.09 -3.55 28.47
N GLU A 80 2.58 -2.42 29.01
CA GLU A 80 2.40 -2.01 30.40
C GLU A 80 1.19 -1.11 30.60
N SER A 81 0.42 -0.81 29.55
CA SER A 81 -0.73 0.07 29.65
C SER A 81 -1.84 -0.58 30.46
N ARG A 82 -2.34 0.15 31.45
CA ARG A 82 -3.46 -0.30 32.26
C ARG A 82 -4.77 0.07 31.61
N MET A 83 -5.81 -0.71 31.88
CA MET A 83 -7.15 -0.42 31.38
C MET A 83 -7.61 0.95 31.89
N GLY A 84 -8.25 1.72 31.03
CA GLY A 84 -8.77 3.02 31.36
C GLY A 84 -7.82 4.19 31.16
N SER A 85 -6.60 3.94 30.70
CA SER A 85 -5.63 5.03 30.46
C SER A 85 -5.81 5.75 29.13
N GLY A 86 -6.87 5.44 28.37
CA GLY A 86 -7.16 6.08 27.10
C GLY A 86 -6.33 5.55 25.94
N LYS A 87 -6.49 6.15 24.77
CA LYS A 87 -5.72 5.79 23.58
C LYS A 87 -4.26 6.23 23.74
N GLY A 88 -3.33 5.36 23.37
CA GLY A 88 -1.94 5.71 23.27
C GLY A 88 -1.67 6.72 22.15
N SER A 89 -0.43 7.17 22.05
CA SER A 89 0.00 8.03 20.96
C SER A 89 -0.05 7.27 19.62
N PRO A 90 -0.31 7.94 18.49
CA PRO A 90 -0.20 7.29 17.19
C PRO A 90 1.22 6.76 16.97
N GLU A 91 1.35 5.48 16.67
CA GLU A 91 2.66 4.87 16.44
C GLU A 91 2.98 4.75 14.96
N PHE A 92 1.98 4.62 14.12
CA PHE A 92 2.19 4.48 12.69
C PHE A 92 0.98 4.93 11.90
N TRP A 93 1.21 5.19 10.63
CA TRP A 93 0.19 5.62 9.70
C TRP A 93 -0.09 4.50 8.71
N VAL A 94 -1.36 4.32 8.35
CA VAL A 94 -1.79 3.24 7.46
C VAL A 94 -2.71 3.75 6.38
N ALA A 95 -2.71 3.02 5.26
CA ALA A 95 -3.75 3.12 4.24
C ALA A 95 -4.74 1.98 4.49
N ASN A 96 -6.03 2.28 4.45
CA ASN A 96 -7.07 1.27 4.57
C ASN A 96 -7.31 0.67 3.19
N ILE A 97 -6.92 -0.59 3.01
CA ILE A 97 -6.97 -1.27 1.73
C ILE A 97 -8.13 -2.24 1.69
N LYS A 98 -8.89 -2.19 0.61
CA LYS A 98 -9.98 -3.14 0.34
C LYS A 98 -9.62 -3.98 -0.89
N PRO A 99 -10.19 -5.20 -1.01
CA PRO A 99 -9.90 -6.04 -2.17
C PRO A 99 -10.21 -5.32 -3.48
N GLY A 100 -9.33 -5.48 -4.45
CA GLY A 100 -9.45 -4.83 -5.77
C GLY A 100 -8.63 -3.57 -5.92
N ARG A 101 -8.15 -2.98 -4.83
CA ARG A 101 -7.37 -1.73 -4.90
C ARG A 101 -6.01 -1.97 -5.52
N VAL A 102 -5.63 -1.14 -6.49
CA VAL A 102 -4.28 -1.11 -7.03
C VAL A 102 -3.40 -0.31 -6.08
N LEU A 103 -2.28 -0.88 -5.69
CA LEU A 103 -1.39 -0.30 -4.67
C LEU A 103 -0.16 0.38 -5.27
N PHE A 104 0.42 -0.26 -6.28
CA PHE A 104 1.63 0.22 -6.96
C PHE A 104 1.47 0.01 -8.44
N GLU A 105 2.11 0.87 -9.23
CA GLU A 105 2.16 0.72 -10.67
C GLU A 105 3.60 0.86 -11.14
N LEU A 106 3.90 0.25 -12.27
CA LEU A 106 5.25 0.19 -12.82
C LEU A 106 5.19 0.31 -14.33
N SER A 107 6.13 1.02 -14.93
CA SER A 107 6.28 1.10 -16.38
C SER A 107 7.74 1.21 -16.78
N GLY A 108 8.00 1.09 -18.09
CA GLY A 108 9.34 1.28 -18.63
C GLY A 108 10.25 0.07 -18.50
N VAL A 109 9.70 -1.10 -18.19
CA VAL A 109 10.46 -2.36 -18.10
C VAL A 109 9.68 -3.46 -18.81
N SER A 110 10.36 -4.58 -19.10
CA SER A 110 9.69 -5.74 -19.69
C SER A 110 8.75 -6.39 -18.67
N GLU A 111 7.80 -7.17 -19.15
CA GLU A 111 6.88 -7.89 -18.29
C GLU A 111 7.61 -8.83 -17.33
N GLU A 112 8.64 -9.51 -17.84
CA GLU A 112 9.44 -10.43 -17.03
C GLU A 112 10.11 -9.71 -15.85
N VAL A 113 10.74 -8.57 -16.11
CA VAL A 113 11.35 -7.76 -15.06
C VAL A 113 10.29 -7.23 -14.09
N ALA A 114 9.15 -6.78 -14.62
CA ALA A 114 8.06 -6.26 -13.80
C ALA A 114 7.49 -7.34 -12.87
N ARG A 115 7.28 -8.55 -13.38
CA ARG A 115 6.78 -9.67 -12.57
C ARG A 115 7.70 -9.99 -11.40
N GLU A 116 9.00 -10.03 -11.64
CA GLU A 116 9.97 -10.31 -10.58
C GLU A 116 10.06 -9.17 -9.57
N ALA A 117 10.08 -7.92 -10.04
CA ALA A 117 10.10 -6.76 -9.15
C ALA A 117 8.87 -6.75 -8.23
N MET A 118 7.70 -7.02 -8.79
CA MET A 118 6.46 -7.00 -8.03
C MET A 118 6.32 -8.21 -7.11
N ARG A 119 6.86 -9.35 -7.48
CA ARG A 119 6.93 -10.51 -6.59
C ARG A 119 7.70 -10.17 -5.32
N LEU A 120 8.83 -9.49 -5.46
CA LEU A 120 9.63 -9.05 -4.33
C LEU A 120 8.86 -8.04 -3.46
N ALA A 121 8.15 -7.12 -4.10
CA ALA A 121 7.35 -6.13 -3.38
C ALA A 121 6.17 -6.77 -2.63
N ILE A 122 5.50 -7.73 -3.24
CA ILE A 122 4.35 -8.42 -2.64
C ILE A 122 4.76 -9.10 -1.32
N HIS A 123 5.97 -9.63 -1.24
CA HIS A 123 6.46 -10.24 0.00
C HIS A 123 6.57 -9.25 1.18
N LYS A 124 6.57 -7.95 0.91
CA LYS A 124 6.61 -6.91 1.94
C LYS A 124 5.22 -6.48 2.42
N LEU A 125 4.16 -6.98 1.78
CA LEU A 125 2.79 -6.61 2.10
C LEU A 125 2.20 -7.54 3.17
N PRO A 126 1.29 -7.03 4.01
CA PRO A 126 0.69 -7.81 5.09
C PRO A 126 -0.53 -8.64 4.66
N PHE A 127 -0.88 -8.61 3.38
CA PHE A 127 -2.04 -9.32 2.84
C PHE A 127 -1.73 -9.85 1.46
N LYS A 128 -2.61 -10.68 0.94
CA LYS A 128 -2.45 -11.25 -0.40
C LYS A 128 -2.69 -10.20 -1.47
N ALA A 129 -1.84 -10.20 -2.47
CA ALA A 129 -1.92 -9.32 -3.62
C ALA A 129 -1.44 -10.07 -4.85
N ARG A 130 -1.80 -9.55 -6.02
CA ARG A 130 -1.42 -10.17 -7.28
C ARG A 130 -0.83 -9.16 -8.25
N PHE A 131 -0.03 -9.66 -9.17
CA PHE A 131 0.45 -8.90 -10.32
C PHE A 131 -0.69 -8.72 -11.31
N ILE A 132 -0.84 -7.50 -11.82
CA ILE A 132 -1.77 -7.21 -12.91
C ILE A 132 -1.03 -6.47 -13.99
N LYS A 133 -1.54 -6.57 -15.22
CA LYS A 133 -1.00 -5.84 -16.36
C LYS A 133 -2.15 -5.22 -17.15
N ARG A 134 -1.83 -4.14 -17.87
CA ARG A 134 -2.79 -3.50 -18.76
C ARG A 134 -3.04 -4.43 -19.96
N GLU A 135 -4.31 -4.67 -20.24
CA GLU A 135 -4.68 -5.50 -21.37
C GLU A 135 -4.56 -4.73 -22.66
N ALA A 136 -4.37 -5.47 -23.76
CA ALA A 136 -4.32 -4.87 -25.10
C ALA A 136 -5.64 -4.15 -25.38
N GLY A 137 -5.55 -2.89 -25.80
CA GLY A 137 -6.72 -2.08 -26.09
C GLY A 137 -7.19 -1.21 -24.93
N GLU A 138 -6.65 -1.36 -23.75
CA GLU A 138 -6.92 -0.45 -22.61
C GLU A 138 -6.10 0.83 -22.75
N ILE A 139 -6.73 1.93 -22.53
CA ILE A 139 -6.08 3.23 -22.59
C ILE A 139 -6.07 3.88 -21.22
#